data_fb7fad9f1ecd0d8c9174bd17ba24b807
#
_entry.id   fb7fad9f1ecd0d8c9174bd17ba24b807
#
_cell.length_a   1.000
_cell.length_b   1.000
_cell.length_c   1.000
_cell.angle_alpha   90.00
_cell.angle_beta   90.00
_cell.angle_gamma   90.00
#
_symmetry.space_group_name_H-M   'P 1'
#
loop_
_entity.id
_entity.type
_entity.pdbx_description
1 polymer ?
#
loop_
_entity_poly.entity_id
_entity_poly.type
_entity_poly.pdbx_seq_one_letter_code
_entity_poly.pdbx_strand_id
1 'polypeptide(L)'
;MNRFFGCFGLPGSLVLTGLMSLLAFVLALVFPTPARWLCLAAMLFSSVGDIFLMHHPVIEKKFPNYFTYGAVSFMVAHVLYALCYAGMIRRSGAAIINPGVGCMVVITLVIAVWFIMSARKLGRMDQLPLILVYIVMITLDTSMACSYAWSQGLHHPLAWLAAVGAMSFLFSDLIIGLRVVMEDTRLEHLIWWYYPIGQILLILGVGKG
;
A
#
# COMPACT_ATOMS: atom_id res chain seq x y z
N MET A 1 -7.28 -7.35 -18.60
CA MET A 1 -7.15 -6.06 -17.89
C MET A 1 -7.27 -4.83 -18.79
N ASN A 2 -6.90 -4.89 -20.07
CA ASN A 2 -6.98 -3.76 -21.03
C ASN A 2 -8.38 -3.35 -21.52
N ARG A 3 -9.46 -4.02 -21.13
CA ARG A 3 -10.80 -3.78 -21.69
C ARG A 3 -11.66 -2.76 -20.93
N PHE A 4 -11.36 -2.43 -19.68
CA PHE A 4 -12.20 -1.53 -18.87
C PHE A 4 -11.95 -0.03 -19.11
N PHE A 5 -10.77 0.38 -19.58
CA PHE A 5 -10.39 1.77 -19.78
C PHE A 5 -9.82 2.09 -21.16
N GLY A 6 -10.13 1.27 -22.18
CA GLY A 6 -9.63 1.42 -23.54
C GLY A 6 -10.05 2.70 -24.28
N CYS A 7 -10.86 3.56 -23.64
CA CYS A 7 -11.38 4.78 -24.28
C CYS A 7 -10.32 5.89 -24.47
N PHE A 8 -9.17 5.83 -23.80
CA PHE A 8 -8.16 6.92 -23.84
C PHE A 8 -6.79 6.49 -24.39
N GLY A 9 -6.64 5.24 -24.88
CA GLY A 9 -5.34 4.76 -25.38
C GLY A 9 -4.24 4.65 -24.31
N LEU A 10 -4.51 5.04 -23.06
CA LEU A 10 -3.63 4.88 -21.92
C LEU A 10 -4.05 3.64 -21.13
N PRO A 11 -3.09 2.90 -20.51
CA PRO A 11 -3.45 1.85 -19.57
C PRO A 11 -4.34 2.42 -18.47
N GLY A 12 -5.46 1.77 -18.17
CA GLY A 12 -6.41 2.23 -17.15
C GLY A 12 -5.79 2.39 -15.77
N SER A 13 -4.73 1.65 -15.49
CA SER A 13 -3.89 1.81 -14.29
C SER A 13 -3.26 3.20 -14.18
N LEU A 14 -2.73 3.78 -15.27
CA LEU A 14 -2.16 5.13 -15.26
C LEU A 14 -3.20 6.21 -15.02
N VAL A 15 -4.39 6.07 -15.58
CA VAL A 15 -5.49 7.01 -15.35
C VAL A 15 -5.89 6.96 -13.88
N LEU A 16 -6.06 5.76 -13.33
CA LEU A 16 -6.49 5.56 -11.96
C LEU A 16 -5.46 6.08 -10.96
N THR A 17 -4.18 5.74 -11.13
CA THR A 17 -3.11 6.23 -10.25
C THR A 17 -2.94 7.76 -10.37
N GLY A 18 -3.12 8.33 -11.56
CA GLY A 18 -3.15 9.77 -11.78
C GLY A 18 -4.29 10.47 -11.03
N LEU A 19 -5.50 9.90 -11.04
CA LEU A 19 -6.65 10.42 -10.31
C LEU A 19 -6.45 10.36 -8.79
N MET A 20 -5.88 9.27 -8.27
CA MET A 20 -5.55 9.14 -6.84
C MET A 20 -4.48 10.15 -6.41
N SER A 21 -3.45 10.36 -7.24
CA SER A 21 -2.43 11.38 -7.00
C SER A 21 -3.00 12.79 -7.02
N LEU A 22 -3.91 13.08 -7.95
CA LEU A 22 -4.61 14.35 -8.01
C LEU A 22 -5.49 14.58 -6.76
N LEU A 23 -6.20 13.54 -6.31
CA LEU A 23 -6.99 13.61 -5.08
C LEU A 23 -6.09 13.96 -3.87
N ALA A 24 -4.97 13.25 -3.71
CA ALA A 24 -4.01 13.52 -2.63
C ALA A 24 -3.46 14.95 -2.71
N PHE A 25 -3.13 15.43 -3.91
CA PHE A 25 -2.62 16.77 -4.14
C PHE A 25 -3.67 17.85 -3.79
N VAL A 26 -4.90 17.72 -4.27
CA VAL A 26 -5.99 18.64 -3.97
C VAL A 26 -6.23 18.72 -2.46
N LEU A 27 -6.27 17.57 -1.77
CA LEU A 27 -6.46 17.56 -0.33
C LEU A 27 -5.26 18.15 0.44
N ALA A 28 -4.03 18.01 -0.06
CA ALA A 28 -2.86 18.65 0.53
C ALA A 28 -2.88 20.18 0.36
N LEU A 29 -3.44 20.69 -0.74
CA LEU A 29 -3.62 22.13 -0.96
C LEU A 29 -4.77 22.70 -0.12
N VAL A 30 -5.90 22.01 -0.05
CA VAL A 30 -7.10 22.48 0.68
C VAL A 30 -6.90 22.41 2.20
N PHE A 31 -6.18 21.38 2.67
CA PHE A 31 -5.89 21.16 4.09
C PHE A 31 -4.38 20.98 4.29
N PRO A 32 -3.56 22.04 4.22
CA PRO A 32 -2.11 21.96 4.18
C PRO A 32 -1.52 21.58 5.54
N THR A 33 -1.44 20.28 5.80
CA THR A 33 -0.78 19.72 6.99
C THR A 33 0.44 18.89 6.58
N PRO A 34 1.47 18.77 7.43
CA PRO A 34 2.60 17.87 7.16
C PRO A 34 2.17 16.43 6.85
N ALA A 35 1.11 15.93 7.51
CA ALA A 35 0.56 14.61 7.25
C ALA A 35 0.01 14.49 5.81
N ARG A 36 -0.69 15.51 5.30
CA ARG A 36 -1.20 15.54 3.92
C ARG A 36 -0.07 15.57 2.88
N TRP A 37 1.00 16.30 3.14
CA TRP A 37 2.16 16.33 2.25
C TRP A 37 2.91 14.99 2.25
N LEU A 38 3.05 14.31 3.40
CA LEU A 38 3.59 12.96 3.46
C LEU A 38 2.71 11.96 2.71
N CYS A 39 1.39 12.06 2.87
CA CYS A 39 0.42 11.23 2.14
C CYS A 39 0.51 11.45 0.62
N LEU A 40 0.64 12.69 0.15
CA LEU A 40 0.88 13.00 -1.26
C LEU A 40 2.19 12.39 -1.76
N ALA A 41 3.29 12.54 -1.01
CA ALA A 41 4.56 11.94 -1.36
C ALA A 41 4.45 10.41 -1.46
N ALA A 42 3.78 9.75 -0.49
CA ALA A 42 3.50 8.32 -0.53
C ALA A 42 2.74 7.93 -1.80
N MET A 43 1.68 8.68 -2.15
CA MET A 43 0.90 8.41 -3.35
C MET A 43 1.72 8.58 -4.64
N LEU A 44 2.61 9.57 -4.71
CA LEU A 44 3.50 9.74 -5.86
C LEU A 44 4.48 8.57 -6.02
N PHE A 45 5.06 8.06 -4.91
CA PHE A 45 5.88 6.86 -4.96
C PHE A 45 5.07 5.62 -5.33
N SER A 46 3.84 5.47 -4.84
CA SER A 46 2.92 4.42 -5.29
C SER A 46 2.68 4.50 -6.80
N SER A 47 2.46 5.71 -7.34
CA SER A 47 2.27 5.92 -8.78
C SER A 47 3.50 5.53 -9.62
N VAL A 48 4.70 5.78 -9.11
CA VAL A 48 5.94 5.30 -9.74
C VAL A 48 5.99 3.77 -9.70
N GLY A 49 5.61 3.16 -8.58
CA GLY A 49 5.47 1.70 -8.46
C GLY A 49 4.51 1.11 -9.49
N ASP A 50 3.33 1.73 -9.65
CA ASP A 50 2.32 1.34 -10.65
C ASP A 50 2.87 1.38 -12.08
N ILE A 51 3.63 2.43 -12.43
CA ILE A 51 4.26 2.55 -13.76
C ILE A 51 5.19 1.36 -14.03
N PHE A 52 5.97 0.94 -13.05
CA PHE A 52 6.85 -0.23 -13.22
C PHE A 52 6.07 -1.54 -13.27
N LEU A 53 5.02 -1.70 -12.46
CA LEU A 53 4.28 -2.97 -12.34
C LEU A 53 3.13 -3.14 -13.34
N MET A 54 2.86 -2.15 -14.21
CA MET A 54 1.79 -2.24 -15.21
C MET A 54 2.04 -3.19 -16.38
N HIS A 55 3.17 -3.90 -16.39
CA HIS A 55 3.55 -4.82 -17.46
C HIS A 55 3.51 -4.21 -18.88
N HIS A 56 4.07 -3.01 -19.02
CA HIS A 56 4.14 -2.36 -20.31
C HIS A 56 5.43 -2.78 -21.04
N PRO A 57 5.35 -3.25 -22.33
CA PRO A 57 6.50 -3.81 -23.05
C PRO A 57 7.73 -2.86 -23.13
N VAL A 58 7.49 -1.55 -23.21
CA VAL A 58 8.56 -0.55 -23.23
C VAL A 58 9.30 -0.49 -21.90
N ILE A 59 8.56 -0.57 -20.77
CA ILE A 59 9.13 -0.56 -19.42
C ILE A 59 9.94 -1.83 -19.20
N GLU A 60 9.36 -2.99 -19.50
CA GLU A 60 10.03 -4.28 -19.31
C GLU A 60 11.33 -4.39 -20.15
N LYS A 61 11.29 -3.91 -21.39
CA LYS A 61 12.48 -3.89 -22.25
C LYS A 61 13.58 -2.94 -21.76
N LYS A 62 13.19 -1.76 -21.25
CA LYS A 62 14.15 -0.73 -20.81
C LYS A 62 14.69 -0.99 -19.39
N PHE A 63 13.89 -1.62 -18.55
CA PHE A 63 14.21 -1.87 -17.14
C PHE A 63 14.04 -3.37 -16.83
N PRO A 64 15.07 -4.21 -17.04
CA PRO A 64 14.97 -5.66 -16.81
C PRO A 64 14.50 -6.05 -15.39
N ASN A 65 14.85 -5.22 -14.40
CA ASN A 65 14.46 -5.42 -12.99
C ASN A 65 13.22 -4.59 -12.60
N TYR A 66 12.29 -4.34 -13.54
CA TYR A 66 11.11 -3.48 -13.32
C TYR A 66 10.31 -3.86 -12.09
N PHE A 67 10.18 -5.16 -11.79
CA PHE A 67 9.50 -5.63 -10.60
C PHE A 67 10.16 -5.13 -9.31
N THR A 68 11.49 -5.24 -9.21
CA THR A 68 12.25 -4.74 -8.06
C THR A 68 12.11 -3.22 -7.91
N TYR A 69 12.19 -2.46 -8.99
CA TYR A 69 12.00 -1.00 -8.95
C TYR A 69 10.59 -0.62 -8.48
N GLY A 70 9.57 -1.32 -8.96
CA GLY A 70 8.20 -1.14 -8.51
C GLY A 70 8.05 -1.46 -7.02
N ALA A 71 8.55 -2.62 -6.57
CA ALA A 71 8.50 -3.03 -5.17
C ALA A 71 9.22 -2.04 -4.25
N VAL A 72 10.42 -1.56 -4.62
CA VAL A 72 11.16 -0.54 -3.84
C VAL A 72 10.38 0.76 -3.77
N SER A 73 9.75 1.19 -4.86
CA SER A 73 8.92 2.41 -4.86
C SER A 73 7.75 2.29 -3.90
N PHE A 74 7.05 1.15 -3.89
CA PHE A 74 5.99 0.89 -2.92
C PHE A 74 6.50 0.81 -1.47
N MET A 75 7.68 0.21 -1.23
CA MET A 75 8.29 0.21 0.11
C MET A 75 8.51 1.64 0.62
N VAL A 76 9.00 2.56 -0.21
CA VAL A 76 9.13 3.98 0.15
C VAL A 76 7.76 4.58 0.45
N ALA A 77 6.74 4.28 -0.35
CA ALA A 77 5.38 4.75 -0.10
C ALA A 77 4.85 4.28 1.26
N HIS A 78 5.04 3.01 1.63
CA HIS A 78 4.64 2.47 2.93
C HIS A 78 5.34 3.16 4.10
N VAL A 79 6.63 3.44 3.98
CA VAL A 79 7.37 4.22 5.00
C VAL A 79 6.77 5.62 5.16
N LEU A 80 6.44 6.30 4.05
CA LEU A 80 5.86 7.64 4.08
C LEU A 80 4.44 7.64 4.68
N TYR A 81 3.60 6.65 4.37
CA TYR A 81 2.30 6.47 5.01
C TYR A 81 2.45 6.19 6.51
N ALA A 82 3.38 5.32 6.90
CA ALA A 82 3.65 5.05 8.31
C ALA A 82 4.08 6.31 9.06
N LEU A 83 4.96 7.13 8.49
CA LEU A 83 5.38 8.42 9.06
C LEU A 83 4.21 9.41 9.15
N CYS A 84 3.34 9.43 8.14
CA CYS A 84 2.13 10.25 8.13
C CYS A 84 1.25 9.93 9.35
N TYR A 85 0.88 8.66 9.55
CA TYR A 85 0.01 8.24 10.65
C TYR A 85 0.70 8.31 12.02
N ALA A 86 1.98 7.95 12.11
CA ALA A 86 2.76 8.13 13.34
C ALA A 86 2.81 9.61 13.78
N GLY A 87 2.97 10.53 12.82
CA GLY A 87 2.91 11.95 13.09
C GLY A 87 1.55 12.42 13.61
N MET A 88 0.46 11.85 13.11
CA MET A 88 -0.90 12.15 13.57
C MET A 88 -1.16 11.59 14.99
N ILE A 89 -0.71 10.36 15.27
CA ILE A 89 -0.81 9.77 16.62
C ILE A 89 -0.05 10.64 17.63
N ARG A 90 1.18 11.04 17.31
CA ARG A 90 1.99 11.90 18.20
C ARG A 90 1.31 13.23 18.50
N ARG A 91 0.67 13.86 17.52
CA ARG A 91 -0.07 15.11 17.73
C ARG A 91 -1.29 14.96 18.61
N SER A 92 -1.96 13.81 18.57
CA SER A 92 -3.09 13.52 19.46
C SER A 92 -2.66 13.21 20.90
N GLY A 93 -1.35 13.11 21.18
CA GLY A 93 -0.83 12.72 22.49
C GLY A 93 -1.03 11.25 22.83
N ALA A 94 -1.49 10.43 21.87
CA ALA A 94 -1.75 9.01 22.10
C ALA A 94 -0.48 8.16 22.01
N ALA A 95 -0.52 6.99 22.63
CA ALA A 95 0.56 6.01 22.52
C ALA A 95 0.57 5.38 21.13
N ILE A 96 1.75 5.31 20.51
CA ILE A 96 1.93 4.65 19.21
C ILE A 96 1.70 3.15 19.35
N ILE A 97 2.24 2.54 20.41
CA ILE A 97 2.07 1.10 20.68
C ILE A 97 0.74 0.91 21.40
N ASN A 98 -0.21 0.29 20.73
CA ASN A 98 -1.53 0.00 21.23
C ASN A 98 -2.04 -1.33 20.61
N PRO A 99 -3.23 -1.85 20.98
CA PRO A 99 -3.74 -3.10 20.45
C PRO A 99 -3.79 -3.18 18.90
N GLY A 100 -3.99 -2.04 18.22
CA GLY A 100 -3.96 -1.99 16.75
C GLY A 100 -2.61 -2.43 16.17
N VAL A 101 -1.50 -1.97 16.74
CA VAL A 101 -0.15 -2.42 16.37
C VAL A 101 0.03 -3.91 16.67
N GLY A 102 -0.36 -4.35 17.87
CA GLY A 102 -0.20 -5.75 18.29
C GLY A 102 -0.91 -6.72 17.35
N CYS A 103 -2.17 -6.43 17.01
CA CYS A 103 -2.95 -7.24 16.06
C CYS A 103 -2.26 -7.33 14.68
N MET A 104 -1.79 -6.19 14.15
CA MET A 104 -1.17 -6.17 12.83
C MET A 104 0.17 -6.90 12.79
N VAL A 105 1.00 -6.77 13.83
CA VAL A 105 2.25 -7.52 13.93
C VAL A 105 1.99 -9.02 13.95
N VAL A 106 0.99 -9.49 14.70
CA VAL A 106 0.63 -10.92 14.72
C VAL A 106 0.15 -11.40 13.35
N ILE A 107 -0.77 -10.67 12.70
CA ILE A 107 -1.29 -11.03 11.37
C ILE A 107 -0.14 -11.14 10.36
N THR A 108 0.74 -10.15 10.32
CA THR A 108 1.84 -10.13 9.35
C THR A 108 2.92 -11.17 9.65
N LEU A 109 3.16 -11.52 10.91
CA LEU A 109 4.02 -12.64 11.26
C LEU A 109 3.45 -13.97 10.73
N VAL A 110 2.15 -14.19 10.87
CA VAL A 110 1.49 -15.39 10.32
C VAL A 110 1.64 -15.43 8.79
N ILE A 111 1.40 -14.30 8.12
CA ILE A 111 1.58 -14.17 6.66
C ILE A 111 3.04 -14.46 6.27
N ALA A 112 4.02 -13.89 6.97
CA ALA A 112 5.44 -14.09 6.68
C ALA A 112 5.86 -15.57 6.84
N VAL A 113 5.45 -16.21 7.93
CA VAL A 113 5.71 -17.63 8.17
C VAL A 113 5.10 -18.48 7.05
N TRP A 114 3.86 -18.18 6.67
CA TRP A 114 3.20 -18.90 5.58
C TRP A 114 3.91 -18.72 4.24
N PHE A 115 4.38 -17.50 3.89
CA PHE A 115 5.19 -17.28 2.69
C PHE A 115 6.51 -18.04 2.72
N ILE A 116 7.22 -18.04 3.87
CA ILE A 116 8.48 -18.80 4.04
C ILE A 116 8.26 -20.29 3.81
N MET A 117 7.22 -20.86 4.43
CA MET A 117 6.90 -22.28 4.29
C MET A 117 6.54 -22.62 2.84
N SER A 118 5.75 -21.78 2.18
CA SER A 118 5.34 -21.96 0.80
C SER A 118 6.51 -21.85 -0.17
N ALA A 119 7.36 -20.82 -0.02
CA ALA A 119 8.55 -20.62 -0.84
C ALA A 119 9.52 -21.81 -0.71
N ARG A 120 9.73 -22.31 0.52
CA ARG A 120 10.55 -23.51 0.76
C ARG A 120 9.97 -24.74 0.06
N LYS A 121 8.66 -24.98 0.20
CA LYS A 121 7.98 -26.13 -0.42
C LYS A 121 8.07 -26.08 -1.95
N LEU A 122 8.06 -24.90 -2.54
CA LEU A 122 8.10 -24.69 -4.00
C LEU A 122 9.53 -24.51 -4.55
N GLY A 123 10.56 -24.50 -3.68
CA GLY A 123 11.95 -24.27 -4.09
C GLY A 123 12.25 -22.86 -4.59
N ARG A 124 11.43 -21.85 -4.21
CA ARG A 124 11.49 -20.46 -4.70
C ARG A 124 12.04 -19.51 -3.65
N MET A 125 13.26 -19.78 -3.20
CA MET A 125 13.90 -19.00 -2.14
C MET A 125 14.56 -17.70 -2.65
N ASP A 126 14.74 -17.55 -3.95
CA ASP A 126 15.37 -16.39 -4.62
C ASP A 126 14.58 -15.07 -4.44
N GLN A 127 13.25 -15.14 -4.49
CA GLN A 127 12.37 -13.98 -4.31
C GLN A 127 12.07 -13.64 -2.84
N LEU A 128 12.33 -14.60 -1.93
CA LEU A 128 11.93 -14.49 -0.54
C LEU A 128 12.53 -13.29 0.20
N PRO A 129 13.83 -12.93 0.03
CA PRO A 129 14.41 -11.79 0.76
C PRO A 129 13.69 -10.47 0.45
N LEU A 130 13.40 -10.20 -0.82
CA LEU A 130 12.66 -8.99 -1.23
C LEU A 130 11.27 -8.97 -0.63
N ILE A 131 10.56 -10.10 -0.66
CA ILE A 131 9.20 -10.23 -0.13
C ILE A 131 9.17 -10.03 1.39
N LEU A 132 10.13 -10.59 2.13
CA LEU A 132 10.19 -10.40 3.58
C LEU A 132 10.45 -8.95 3.97
N VAL A 133 11.36 -8.26 3.28
CA VAL A 133 11.57 -6.82 3.48
C VAL A 133 10.29 -6.04 3.17
N TYR A 134 9.62 -6.40 2.08
CA TYR A 134 8.35 -5.78 1.69
C TYR A 134 7.26 -5.99 2.76
N ILE A 135 7.13 -7.21 3.30
CA ILE A 135 6.18 -7.51 4.39
C ILE A 135 6.46 -6.64 5.61
N VAL A 136 7.72 -6.40 5.97
CA VAL A 136 8.06 -5.49 7.08
C VAL A 136 7.58 -4.07 6.81
N MET A 137 7.78 -3.55 5.60
CA MET A 137 7.38 -2.18 5.25
C MET A 137 5.86 -1.99 5.25
N ILE A 138 5.11 -2.93 4.66
CA ILE A 138 3.64 -2.86 4.67
C ILE A 138 3.06 -3.10 6.07
N THR A 139 3.72 -3.93 6.90
CA THR A 139 3.35 -4.10 8.32
C THR A 139 3.47 -2.78 9.08
N LEU A 140 4.55 -2.04 8.83
CA LEU A 140 4.78 -0.75 9.48
C LEU A 140 3.65 0.23 9.15
N ASP A 141 3.31 0.38 7.87
CA ASP A 141 2.22 1.23 7.41
C ASP A 141 0.87 0.81 8.02
N THR A 142 0.50 -0.45 7.84
CA THR A 142 -0.78 -0.97 8.31
C THR A 142 -0.91 -0.88 9.84
N SER A 143 0.18 -1.14 10.56
CA SER A 143 0.23 -0.98 12.02
C SER A 143 0.01 0.47 12.44
N MET A 144 0.63 1.44 11.77
CA MET A 144 0.44 2.85 12.09
C MET A 144 -0.96 3.34 11.75
N ALA A 145 -1.53 2.93 10.62
CA ALA A 145 -2.91 3.27 10.27
C ALA A 145 -3.94 2.68 11.26
N CYS A 146 -3.77 1.42 11.67
CA CYS A 146 -4.62 0.79 12.69
C CYS A 146 -4.42 1.41 14.08
N SER A 147 -3.18 1.75 14.45
CA SER A 147 -2.88 2.45 15.69
C SER A 147 -3.52 3.83 15.72
N TYR A 148 -3.48 4.57 14.62
CA TYR A 148 -4.14 5.86 14.49
C TYR A 148 -5.66 5.71 14.67
N ALA A 149 -6.30 4.79 13.95
CA ALA A 149 -7.73 4.55 14.09
C ALA A 149 -8.12 4.20 15.54
N TRP A 150 -7.34 3.32 16.18
CA TRP A 150 -7.56 2.95 17.58
C TRP A 150 -7.42 4.14 18.53
N SER A 151 -6.41 4.99 18.31
CA SER A 151 -6.14 6.16 19.16
C SER A 151 -7.25 7.22 19.10
N GLN A 152 -7.95 7.32 17.96
CA GLN A 152 -9.08 8.24 17.79
C GLN A 152 -10.41 7.68 18.34
N GLY A 153 -10.47 6.37 18.59
CA GLY A 153 -11.67 5.70 19.09
C GLY A 153 -12.75 5.49 18.03
N LEU A 154 -13.81 4.78 18.41
CA LEU A 154 -14.89 4.35 17.49
C LEU A 154 -15.75 5.52 16.98
N HIS A 155 -15.74 6.67 17.65
CA HIS A 155 -16.54 7.84 17.29
C HIS A 155 -15.95 8.70 16.17
N HIS A 156 -14.76 8.34 15.67
CA HIS A 156 -14.08 9.05 14.58
C HIS A 156 -14.01 8.20 13.30
N PRO A 157 -15.11 8.10 12.52
CA PRO A 157 -15.18 7.18 11.37
C PRO A 157 -14.10 7.46 10.31
N LEU A 158 -13.68 8.71 10.12
CA LEU A 158 -12.61 9.04 9.17
C LEU A 158 -11.27 8.39 9.52
N ALA A 159 -10.95 8.24 10.81
CA ALA A 159 -9.73 7.56 11.22
C ALA A 159 -9.76 6.06 10.87
N TRP A 160 -10.94 5.44 10.93
CA TRP A 160 -11.13 4.04 10.54
C TRP A 160 -11.02 3.81 9.04
N LEU A 161 -11.26 4.84 8.20
CA LEU A 161 -10.96 4.75 6.77
C LEU A 161 -9.47 4.46 6.53
N ALA A 162 -8.57 5.04 7.34
CA ALA A 162 -7.13 4.73 7.26
C ALA A 162 -6.84 3.25 7.52
N ALA A 163 -7.40 2.68 8.58
CA ALA A 163 -7.21 1.26 8.92
C ALA A 163 -7.77 0.34 7.82
N VAL A 164 -9.00 0.58 7.37
CA VAL A 164 -9.64 -0.20 6.29
C VAL A 164 -8.87 -0.04 4.98
N GLY A 165 -8.39 1.16 4.68
CA GLY A 165 -7.56 1.44 3.51
C GLY A 165 -6.25 0.66 3.52
N ALA A 166 -5.52 0.70 4.65
CA ALA A 166 -4.27 -0.04 4.82
C ALA A 166 -4.48 -1.56 4.74
N MET A 167 -5.56 -2.08 5.31
CA MET A 167 -5.93 -3.50 5.19
C MET A 167 -6.27 -3.90 3.77
N SER A 168 -7.00 -3.05 3.02
CA SER A 168 -7.28 -3.28 1.60
C SER A 168 -6.00 -3.30 0.77
N PHE A 169 -5.08 -2.39 1.05
CA PHE A 169 -3.78 -2.35 0.40
C PHE A 169 -2.96 -3.60 0.72
N LEU A 170 -2.83 -3.98 2.00
CA LEU A 170 -2.19 -5.22 2.43
C LEU A 170 -2.76 -6.44 1.70
N PHE A 171 -4.08 -6.52 1.53
CA PHE A 171 -4.72 -7.62 0.83
C PHE A 171 -4.36 -7.65 -0.67
N SER A 172 -4.32 -6.49 -1.34
CA SER A 172 -3.89 -6.42 -2.74
C SER A 172 -2.44 -6.88 -2.92
N ASP A 173 -1.55 -6.50 -2.00
CA ASP A 173 -0.14 -6.86 -2.05
C ASP A 173 0.09 -8.34 -1.69
N LEU A 174 -0.75 -8.91 -0.81
CA LEU A 174 -0.77 -10.34 -0.56
C LEU A 174 -1.05 -11.12 -1.87
N ILE A 175 -2.01 -10.64 -2.68
CA ILE A 175 -2.32 -11.26 -3.98
C ILE A 175 -1.13 -11.14 -4.95
N ILE A 176 -0.41 -10.00 -4.96
CA ILE A 176 0.82 -9.86 -5.75
C ILE A 176 1.88 -10.86 -5.27
N GLY A 177 2.05 -11.01 -3.95
CA GLY A 177 2.96 -11.99 -3.36
C GLY A 177 2.61 -13.43 -3.75
N LEU A 178 1.31 -13.79 -3.78
CA LEU A 178 0.82 -15.09 -4.26
C LEU A 178 1.24 -15.35 -5.71
N ARG A 179 1.07 -14.35 -6.58
CA ARG A 179 1.47 -14.44 -7.99
C ARG A 179 2.98 -14.65 -8.11
N VAL A 180 3.78 -13.91 -7.36
CA VAL A 180 5.25 -13.94 -7.47
C VAL A 180 5.84 -15.23 -6.90
N VAL A 181 5.40 -15.68 -5.73
CA VAL A 181 5.97 -16.85 -5.04
C VAL A 181 5.32 -18.15 -5.50
N MET A 182 3.99 -18.16 -5.67
CA MET A 182 3.23 -19.39 -5.92
C MET A 182 2.79 -19.52 -7.38
N GLU A 183 3.03 -18.50 -8.23
CA GLU A 183 2.49 -18.40 -9.60
C GLU A 183 0.96 -18.52 -9.64
N ASP A 184 0.29 -18.17 -8.54
CA ASP A 184 -1.16 -18.23 -8.45
C ASP A 184 -1.78 -16.92 -8.94
N THR A 185 -2.41 -16.97 -10.08
CA THR A 185 -3.06 -15.81 -10.74
C THR A 185 -4.58 -15.77 -10.55
N ARG A 186 -5.16 -16.70 -9.81
CA ARG A 186 -6.63 -16.82 -9.68
C ARG A 186 -7.30 -15.56 -9.11
N LEU A 187 -6.62 -14.88 -8.19
CA LEU A 187 -7.11 -13.69 -7.52
C LEU A 187 -6.61 -12.36 -8.14
N GLU A 188 -5.80 -12.42 -9.20
CA GLU A 188 -5.14 -11.22 -9.77
C GLU A 188 -6.13 -10.11 -10.14
N HIS A 189 -7.35 -10.47 -10.57
CA HIS A 189 -8.40 -9.51 -10.93
C HIS A 189 -8.85 -8.66 -9.73
N LEU A 190 -8.68 -9.14 -8.49
CA LEU A 190 -9.07 -8.44 -7.26
C LEU A 190 -8.08 -7.32 -6.90
N ILE A 191 -6.81 -7.37 -7.36
CA ILE A 191 -5.82 -6.33 -7.11
C ILE A 191 -6.37 -4.96 -7.51
N TRP A 192 -7.01 -4.88 -8.67
CA TRP A 192 -7.56 -3.64 -9.23
C TRP A 192 -8.83 -3.12 -8.55
N TRP A 193 -9.37 -3.86 -7.60
CA TRP A 193 -10.42 -3.40 -6.69
C TRP A 193 -9.84 -2.97 -5.35
N TYR A 194 -9.06 -3.85 -4.73
CA TYR A 194 -8.54 -3.60 -3.38
C TYR A 194 -7.48 -2.52 -3.33
N TYR A 195 -6.58 -2.46 -4.32
CA TYR A 195 -5.53 -1.46 -4.37
C TYR A 195 -6.06 -0.02 -4.46
N PRO A 196 -6.90 0.36 -5.44
CA PRO A 196 -7.42 1.73 -5.54
C PRO A 196 -8.33 2.10 -4.37
N ILE A 197 -9.16 1.17 -3.90
CA ILE A 197 -9.98 1.38 -2.70
C ILE A 197 -9.07 1.65 -1.51
N GLY A 198 -8.03 0.85 -1.32
CA GLY A 198 -7.05 1.02 -0.26
C GLY A 198 -6.40 2.40 -0.29
N GLN A 199 -5.90 2.83 -1.45
CA GLN A 199 -5.27 4.14 -1.63
C GLN A 199 -6.22 5.30 -1.36
N ILE A 200 -7.43 5.27 -1.90
CA ILE A 200 -8.43 6.31 -1.68
C ILE A 200 -8.79 6.41 -0.19
N LEU A 201 -8.99 5.29 0.49
CA LEU A 201 -9.33 5.27 1.91
C LEU A 201 -8.17 5.75 2.79
N LEU A 202 -6.92 5.40 2.45
CA LEU A 202 -5.73 5.94 3.11
C LEU A 202 -5.66 7.46 2.97
N ILE A 203 -5.84 7.99 1.77
CA ILE A 203 -5.83 9.44 1.49
C ILE A 203 -6.94 10.16 2.27
N LEU A 204 -8.16 9.62 2.29
CA LEU A 204 -9.31 10.20 2.99
C LEU A 204 -9.16 10.08 4.52
N GLY A 205 -8.55 9.01 5.00
CA GLY A 205 -8.31 8.74 6.42
C GLY A 205 -7.30 9.69 7.08
N VAL A 206 -6.51 10.43 6.30
CA VAL A 206 -5.65 11.49 6.86
C VAL A 206 -6.52 12.62 7.39
N GLY A 207 -6.52 12.83 8.69
CA GLY A 207 -7.31 13.87 9.35
C GLY A 207 -6.94 15.29 8.92
N LYS A 208 -7.74 16.25 9.38
CA LYS A 208 -7.51 17.67 9.06
C LYS A 208 -6.33 18.29 9.84
N GLY A 209 -5.73 17.53 10.77
CA GLY A 209 -4.64 17.97 11.65
C GLY A 209 -5.17 18.48 12.97
#